data_4880f74b2d4e42af0812f6ef3dab15cb
#
_entry.id   4880f74b2d4e42af0812f6ef3dab15cb
#
_cell.length_a   1.000
_cell.length_b   1.000
_cell.length_c   1.000
_cell.angle_alpha   90.00
_cell.angle_beta   90.00
_cell.angle_gamma   90.00
#
_symmetry.space_group_name_H-M   'P 1'
#
loop_
_entity.id
_entity.type
_entity.pdbx_description
1 polymer ?
#
loop_
_entity_poly.entity_id
_entity_poly.type
_entity_poly.pdbx_seq_one_letter_code
_entity_poly.pdbx_strand_id
1 'polypeptide(L)'
;MANKKVMTDLKEIFKYMNSIDLEKYILFSDLELYNKKTGKSYFYKDYEEVYNDKKIISQIRKITFVLQGGRGASSSRGSKLFGDSSGDGEKANTIPLHPAYLNNQGRSVSVEGVIQTFIKKHGDAKREYTTAVDSQGFAHTYGKGEKDTVGVLGINQKYTVIHNHPSGGAFSGADLRTFASLKDMVSAVATNKTKAYRITKLHNFKAKEFEKAVNNAKTSSSDYSKSVDKWLKRNAKKFGYLYEYR
;
A
#
# COMPACT_ATOMS: atom_id res chain seq x y z
N MET A 1 -10.84 -40.83 -4.54
CA MET A 1 -10.30 -39.46 -4.60
C MET A 1 -11.44 -38.48 -4.32
N ALA A 2 -11.44 -37.81 -3.18
CA ALA A 2 -12.47 -36.84 -2.88
C ALA A 2 -12.40 -35.71 -3.91
N ASN A 3 -13.53 -35.38 -4.55
CA ASN A 3 -13.63 -34.22 -5.42
C ASN A 3 -13.34 -32.97 -4.58
N LYS A 4 -12.14 -32.42 -4.72
CA LYS A 4 -11.79 -31.15 -4.09
C LYS A 4 -12.77 -30.11 -4.60
N LYS A 5 -13.55 -29.53 -3.69
CA LYS A 5 -14.52 -28.49 -4.00
C LYS A 5 -13.74 -27.33 -4.66
N VAL A 6 -14.00 -27.10 -5.95
CA VAL A 6 -13.39 -25.96 -6.64
C VAL A 6 -13.90 -24.70 -5.97
N MET A 7 -13.00 -23.86 -5.51
CA MET A 7 -13.38 -22.63 -4.85
C MET A 7 -14.01 -21.70 -5.87
N THR A 8 -15.32 -21.51 -5.74
CA THR A 8 -16.09 -20.62 -6.62
C THR A 8 -16.02 -19.17 -6.19
N ASP A 9 -15.64 -18.90 -4.94
CA ASP A 9 -15.52 -17.54 -4.43
C ASP A 9 -14.05 -17.12 -4.23
N LEU A 10 -13.48 -16.56 -5.31
CA LEU A 10 -12.14 -15.98 -5.30
C LEU A 10 -11.95 -14.91 -4.21
N LYS A 11 -13.04 -14.27 -3.74
CA LYS A 11 -12.98 -13.26 -2.68
C LYS A 11 -12.54 -13.89 -1.35
N GLU A 12 -13.07 -15.05 -1.03
CA GLU A 12 -12.70 -15.74 0.19
C GLU A 12 -11.27 -16.26 0.13
N ILE A 13 -10.85 -16.82 -1.00
CA ILE A 13 -9.47 -17.26 -1.19
C ILE A 13 -8.48 -16.13 -0.84
N PHE A 14 -8.66 -14.98 -1.45
CA PHE A 14 -7.73 -13.87 -1.30
C PHE A 14 -7.76 -13.24 0.09
N LYS A 15 -8.91 -13.23 0.75
CA LYS A 15 -9.04 -12.77 2.14
C LYS A 15 -8.09 -13.54 3.08
N TYR A 16 -8.04 -14.86 2.94
CA TYR A 16 -7.26 -15.73 3.82
C TYR A 16 -5.82 -15.96 3.35
N MET A 17 -5.58 -15.98 2.05
CA MET A 17 -4.22 -16.07 1.52
C MET A 17 -3.35 -14.89 1.93
N ASN A 18 -3.92 -13.67 2.01
CA ASN A 18 -3.20 -12.50 2.50
C ASN A 18 -2.88 -12.55 4.00
N SER A 19 -3.56 -13.39 4.76
CA SER A 19 -3.32 -13.59 6.18
C SER A 19 -2.37 -14.74 6.48
N ILE A 20 -2.01 -15.53 5.49
CA ILE A 20 -1.17 -16.72 5.60
C ILE A 20 0.20 -16.44 4.97
N ASP A 21 1.25 -16.87 5.65
CA ASP A 21 2.60 -16.85 5.10
C ASP A 21 2.74 -17.92 4.00
N LEU A 22 2.58 -17.49 2.74
CA LEU A 22 2.61 -18.39 1.58
C LEU A 22 3.98 -19.07 1.34
N GLU A 23 5.05 -18.57 1.94
CA GLU A 23 6.33 -19.27 1.91
C GLU A 23 6.31 -20.54 2.77
N LYS A 24 5.53 -20.52 3.87
CA LYS A 24 5.42 -21.61 4.82
C LYS A 24 4.23 -22.52 4.60
N TYR A 25 3.13 -21.98 4.08
CA TYR A 25 1.86 -22.68 4.01
C TYR A 25 1.30 -22.73 2.58
N ILE A 26 0.51 -23.76 2.33
CA ILE A 26 -0.37 -23.89 1.17
C ILE A 26 -1.78 -24.08 1.71
N LEU A 27 -2.73 -23.23 1.31
CA LEU A 27 -4.14 -23.43 1.59
C LEU A 27 -4.80 -24.12 0.39
N PHE A 28 -5.28 -25.34 0.60
CA PHE A 28 -6.03 -26.08 -0.40
C PHE A 28 -7.52 -25.70 -0.39
N SER A 29 -8.21 -26.02 -1.49
CA SER A 29 -9.63 -25.69 -1.69
C SER A 29 -10.58 -26.40 -0.73
N ASP A 30 -10.14 -27.46 -0.07
CA ASP A 30 -10.87 -28.22 0.94
C ASP A 30 -10.56 -27.76 2.38
N LEU A 31 -10.00 -26.55 2.51
CA LEU A 31 -9.64 -25.92 3.77
C LEU A 31 -8.52 -26.66 4.54
N GLU A 32 -7.72 -27.43 3.82
CA GLU A 32 -6.48 -27.96 4.34
C GLU A 32 -5.37 -26.90 4.22
N LEU A 33 -4.81 -26.50 5.35
CA LEU A 33 -3.64 -25.64 5.42
C LEU A 33 -2.40 -26.49 5.64
N TYR A 34 -1.58 -26.65 4.61
CA TYR A 34 -0.36 -27.46 4.65
C TYR A 34 0.87 -26.61 4.97
N ASN A 35 1.62 -26.99 6.00
CA ASN A 35 2.89 -26.36 6.35
C ASN A 35 4.03 -27.04 5.60
N LYS A 36 4.61 -26.37 4.62
CA LYS A 36 5.70 -26.85 3.76
C LYS A 36 6.96 -27.24 4.52
N LYS A 37 7.24 -26.56 5.66
CA LYS A 37 8.45 -26.79 6.44
C LYS A 37 8.34 -28.01 7.35
N THR A 38 7.18 -28.21 7.95
CA THR A 38 6.97 -29.27 8.94
C THR A 38 6.24 -30.48 8.39
N GLY A 39 5.66 -30.42 7.19
CA GLY A 39 4.84 -31.45 6.59
C GLY A 39 3.49 -31.66 7.28
N LYS A 40 3.09 -30.77 8.20
CA LYS A 40 1.84 -30.90 8.94
C LYS A 40 0.68 -30.23 8.22
N SER A 41 -0.48 -30.87 8.24
CA SER A 41 -1.75 -30.35 7.75
C SER A 41 -2.66 -29.95 8.90
N TYR A 42 -3.41 -28.88 8.69
CA TYR A 42 -4.46 -28.38 9.56
C TYR A 42 -5.73 -28.32 8.73
N PHE A 43 -6.82 -28.87 9.26
CA PHE A 43 -8.12 -28.89 8.58
C PHE A 43 -9.07 -27.95 9.29
N TYR A 44 -9.80 -27.14 8.54
CA TYR A 44 -10.72 -26.14 9.05
C TYR A 44 -12.11 -26.37 8.49
N LYS A 45 -13.11 -25.96 9.26
CA LYS A 45 -14.52 -26.07 8.89
C LYS A 45 -14.90 -25.05 7.83
N ASP A 46 -14.40 -23.84 7.97
CA ASP A 46 -14.64 -22.71 7.08
C ASP A 46 -13.45 -21.74 7.08
N TYR A 47 -13.51 -20.74 6.21
CA TYR A 47 -12.43 -19.75 6.08
C TYR A 47 -12.32 -18.82 7.28
N GLU A 48 -13.40 -18.57 7.98
CA GLU A 48 -13.40 -17.73 9.17
C GLU A 48 -12.60 -18.39 10.28
N GLU A 49 -12.72 -19.72 10.43
CA GLU A 49 -11.93 -20.51 11.38
C GLU A 49 -10.44 -20.45 11.04
N VAL A 50 -10.06 -20.57 9.75
CA VAL A 50 -8.65 -20.37 9.31
C VAL A 50 -8.16 -18.99 9.71
N TYR A 51 -8.96 -17.96 9.46
CA TYR A 51 -8.61 -16.56 9.74
C TYR A 51 -8.46 -16.29 11.24
N ASN A 52 -9.26 -16.96 12.07
CA ASN A 52 -9.25 -16.79 13.52
C ASN A 52 -8.24 -17.68 14.24
N ASP A 53 -7.57 -18.62 13.56
CA ASP A 53 -6.54 -19.45 14.18
C ASP A 53 -5.36 -18.58 14.64
N LYS A 54 -5.21 -18.43 15.96
CA LYS A 54 -4.16 -17.62 16.58
C LYS A 54 -2.75 -18.04 16.18
N LYS A 55 -2.53 -19.34 15.87
CA LYS A 55 -1.23 -19.87 15.43
C LYS A 55 -0.89 -19.38 14.03
N ILE A 56 -1.89 -19.20 13.19
CA ILE A 56 -1.75 -18.65 11.83
C ILE A 56 -1.61 -17.13 11.90
N ILE A 57 -2.48 -16.47 12.66
CA ILE A 57 -2.47 -14.99 12.82
C ILE A 57 -1.17 -14.48 13.42
N SER A 58 -0.57 -15.21 14.39
CA SER A 58 0.71 -14.78 14.98
C SER A 58 1.87 -14.77 13.99
N GLN A 59 1.73 -15.41 12.83
CA GLN A 59 2.72 -15.46 11.76
C GLN A 59 2.49 -14.39 10.67
N ILE A 60 1.38 -13.63 10.77
CA ILE A 60 1.11 -12.53 9.87
C ILE A 60 2.01 -11.36 10.27
N ARG A 61 2.90 -10.97 9.37
CA ARG A 61 3.72 -9.78 9.55
C ARG A 61 2.88 -8.55 9.32
N LYS A 62 2.23 -8.04 10.37
CA LYS A 62 1.53 -6.75 10.32
C LYS A 62 2.53 -5.62 10.54
N ILE A 63 2.96 -4.98 9.48
CA ILE A 63 3.61 -3.69 9.55
C ILE A 63 2.55 -2.68 9.13
N THR A 64 2.02 -1.93 10.09
CA THR A 64 1.06 -0.87 9.81
C THR A 64 1.78 0.46 9.88
N PHE A 65 1.82 1.17 8.75
CA PHE A 65 2.29 2.53 8.65
C PHE A 65 1.12 3.44 8.27
N VAL A 66 1.18 4.69 8.70
CA VAL A 66 0.13 5.65 8.41
C VAL A 66 0.50 6.46 7.18
N LEU A 67 -0.36 6.43 6.17
CA LEU A 67 -0.38 7.37 5.07
C LEU A 67 -1.38 8.47 5.39
N GLN A 68 -1.02 9.71 5.20
CA GLN A 68 -1.90 10.86 5.41
C GLN A 68 -2.14 11.56 4.08
N GLY A 69 -3.39 11.74 3.72
CA GLY A 69 -3.79 12.57 2.60
C GLY A 69 -3.27 13.99 2.76
N GLY A 70 -2.83 14.56 1.64
CA GLY A 70 -2.21 15.87 1.61
C GLY A 70 -3.15 16.99 2.02
N ARG A 71 -3.32 17.26 3.31
CA ARG A 71 -3.73 18.58 3.74
C ARG A 71 -2.58 19.51 3.44
N GLY A 72 -2.75 20.36 2.43
CA GLY A 72 -1.79 21.40 2.12
C GLY A 72 -1.48 22.18 3.40
N ALA A 73 -0.23 22.16 3.84
CA ALA A 73 0.20 23.07 4.89
C ALA A 73 -0.11 24.48 4.39
N SER A 74 -0.79 25.27 5.23
CA SER A 74 -1.04 26.68 4.95
C SER A 74 0.30 27.35 4.63
N SER A 75 0.46 27.78 3.38
CA SER A 75 1.76 28.12 2.85
C SER A 75 1.97 29.60 2.86
N SER A 76 2.60 30.11 3.90
CA SER A 76 3.42 31.31 3.76
C SER A 76 4.75 30.92 3.10
N ARG A 77 5.23 31.75 2.17
CA ARG A 77 6.49 31.53 1.46
C ARG A 77 7.63 31.37 2.47
N GLY A 78 8.32 30.22 2.44
CA GLY A 78 9.38 29.88 3.38
C GLY A 78 8.99 28.95 4.52
N SER A 79 7.70 28.61 4.69
CA SER A 79 7.25 27.58 5.63
C SER A 79 7.64 26.17 5.16
N LYS A 80 7.63 25.19 6.05
CA LYS A 80 7.91 23.80 5.69
C LYS A 80 6.93 23.32 4.63
N LEU A 81 7.43 22.72 3.56
CA LEU A 81 6.62 22.16 2.46
C LEU A 81 5.79 20.97 2.98
N PHE A 82 6.41 20.11 3.75
CA PHE A 82 5.76 18.98 4.39
C PHE A 82 5.62 19.31 5.87
N GLY A 83 4.40 19.58 6.32
CA GLY A 83 4.14 19.99 7.71
C GLY A 83 4.76 19.06 8.74
N ASP A 84 4.89 19.56 9.97
CA ASP A 84 5.42 18.84 11.14
C ASP A 84 4.44 17.77 11.68
N SER A 85 3.77 17.04 10.83
CA SER A 85 3.04 15.87 11.30
C SER A 85 4.06 14.81 11.75
N SER A 86 4.75 15.09 12.85
CA SER A 86 5.22 14.12 13.81
C SER A 86 3.98 13.49 14.45
N GLY A 87 3.11 12.94 13.63
CA GLY A 87 2.10 12.03 14.08
C GLY A 87 2.85 10.82 14.62
N ASP A 88 3.14 10.83 15.91
CA ASP A 88 3.41 9.62 16.66
C ASP A 88 2.31 8.66 16.24
N GLY A 89 2.70 7.59 15.53
CA GLY A 89 1.91 6.57 14.91
C GLY A 89 0.57 6.21 15.55
N GLU A 90 -0.37 7.14 15.60
CA GLU A 90 -1.76 6.78 15.77
C GLU A 90 -2.09 5.80 14.66
N LYS A 91 -2.33 4.55 15.08
CA LYS A 91 -2.73 3.49 14.18
C LYS A 91 -3.94 3.99 13.41
N ALA A 92 -3.75 4.37 12.15
CA ALA A 92 -4.87 4.72 11.30
C ALA A 92 -5.88 3.56 11.37
N ASN A 93 -7.13 3.88 11.68
CA ASN A 93 -8.21 2.91 11.68
C ASN A 93 -8.43 2.42 10.24
N THR A 94 -7.67 1.42 9.85
CA THR A 94 -7.76 0.85 8.51
C THR A 94 -8.58 -0.42 8.56
N ILE A 95 -9.73 -0.39 7.92
CA ILE A 95 -10.61 -1.54 7.77
C ILE A 95 -10.06 -2.39 6.63
N PRO A 96 -9.64 -3.64 6.87
CA PRO A 96 -9.21 -4.54 5.81
C PRO A 96 -10.38 -4.85 4.88
N LEU A 97 -10.09 -4.81 3.58
CA LEU A 97 -11.01 -5.17 2.51
C LEU A 97 -10.43 -6.35 1.72
N HIS A 98 -11.28 -6.97 0.91
CA HIS A 98 -10.87 -8.12 0.13
C HIS A 98 -10.10 -7.70 -1.14
N PRO A 99 -8.83 -8.09 -1.31
CA PRO A 99 -8.01 -7.64 -2.45
C PRO A 99 -8.50 -8.13 -3.81
N ALA A 100 -9.31 -9.17 -3.87
CA ALA A 100 -9.92 -9.65 -5.12
C ALA A 100 -10.72 -8.57 -5.86
N TYR A 101 -11.23 -7.56 -5.16
CA TYR A 101 -11.90 -6.42 -5.80
C TYR A 101 -10.98 -5.61 -6.72
N LEU A 102 -9.67 -5.71 -6.53
CA LEU A 102 -8.64 -5.07 -7.34
C LEU A 102 -8.01 -6.03 -8.35
N ASN A 103 -7.92 -7.31 -8.01
CA ASN A 103 -7.33 -8.34 -8.84
C ASN A 103 -8.28 -8.89 -9.92
N ASN A 104 -9.55 -8.57 -9.83
CA ASN A 104 -10.54 -9.20 -10.70
C ASN A 104 -10.41 -8.70 -12.13
N GLN A 105 -10.39 -9.65 -13.11
CA GLN A 105 -11.11 -9.47 -14.37
C GLN A 105 -10.53 -10.15 -15.61
N GLY A 106 -9.82 -11.28 -15.47
CA GLY A 106 -9.41 -12.05 -16.67
C GLY A 106 -8.47 -11.31 -17.64
N ARG A 107 -7.92 -10.18 -17.19
CA ARG A 107 -6.95 -9.39 -17.94
C ARG A 107 -5.57 -9.65 -17.40
N SER A 108 -4.54 -9.41 -18.20
CA SER A 108 -3.15 -9.50 -17.76
C SER A 108 -2.96 -8.67 -16.49
N VAL A 109 -2.59 -9.34 -15.43
CA VAL A 109 -2.32 -8.70 -14.13
C VAL A 109 -1.03 -7.89 -14.28
N SER A 110 -1.07 -6.60 -14.01
CA SER A 110 0.09 -5.71 -14.03
C SER A 110 -0.12 -4.62 -13.00
N VAL A 111 0.97 -4.08 -12.46
CA VAL A 111 0.91 -2.95 -11.52
C VAL A 111 0.11 -1.79 -12.11
N GLU A 112 0.31 -1.49 -13.40
CA GLU A 112 -0.41 -0.42 -14.10
C GLU A 112 -1.92 -0.72 -14.20
N GLY A 113 -2.29 -1.96 -14.48
CA GLY A 113 -3.69 -2.40 -14.52
C GLY A 113 -4.39 -2.24 -13.17
N VAL A 114 -3.67 -2.52 -12.06
CA VAL A 114 -4.21 -2.29 -10.70
C VAL A 114 -4.32 -0.80 -10.41
N ILE A 115 -3.35 0.03 -10.81
CA ILE A 115 -3.44 1.49 -10.66
C ILE A 115 -4.70 2.02 -11.36
N GLN A 116 -4.96 1.63 -12.61
CA GLN A 116 -6.14 2.06 -13.35
C GLN A 116 -7.45 1.59 -12.69
N THR A 117 -7.49 0.34 -12.24
CA THR A 117 -8.65 -0.20 -11.50
C THR A 117 -8.87 0.57 -10.20
N PHE A 118 -7.79 0.91 -9.49
CA PHE A 118 -7.82 1.65 -8.24
C PHE A 118 -8.34 3.09 -8.44
N ILE A 119 -7.87 3.78 -9.47
CA ILE A 119 -8.36 5.12 -9.85
C ILE A 119 -9.85 5.07 -10.17
N LYS A 120 -10.26 4.10 -11.00
CA LYS A 120 -11.68 3.94 -11.37
C LYS A 120 -12.58 3.73 -10.15
N LYS A 121 -12.10 3.00 -9.13
CA LYS A 121 -12.88 2.70 -7.92
C LYS A 121 -12.83 3.79 -6.87
N HIS A 122 -11.69 4.46 -6.72
CA HIS A 122 -11.41 5.32 -5.55
C HIS A 122 -10.98 6.73 -5.90
N GLY A 123 -10.86 7.08 -7.18
CA GLY A 123 -10.44 8.42 -7.60
C GLY A 123 -11.35 9.54 -7.06
N ASP A 124 -12.64 9.28 -6.93
CA ASP A 124 -13.66 10.21 -6.37
C ASP A 124 -14.05 9.88 -4.91
N ALA A 125 -13.38 8.94 -4.27
CA ALA A 125 -13.76 8.53 -2.93
C ALA A 125 -13.50 9.65 -1.91
N LYS A 126 -14.42 9.78 -0.94
CA LYS A 126 -14.31 10.75 0.16
C LYS A 126 -13.41 10.26 1.32
N ARG A 127 -12.91 9.04 1.21
CA ARG A 127 -12.01 8.40 2.18
C ARG A 127 -10.79 7.85 1.47
N GLU A 128 -9.74 7.65 2.20
CA GLU A 128 -8.53 7.00 1.69
C GLU A 128 -8.69 5.49 1.66
N TYR A 129 -8.16 4.90 0.61
CA TYR A 129 -8.00 3.47 0.41
C TYR A 129 -6.54 3.20 0.10
N THR A 130 -6.08 1.99 0.40
CA THR A 130 -4.72 1.55 0.14
C THR A 130 -4.68 0.12 -0.34
N THR A 131 -3.68 -0.23 -1.12
CA THR A 131 -3.36 -1.60 -1.50
C THR A 131 -1.86 -1.78 -1.65
N ALA A 132 -1.36 -2.96 -1.31
CA ALA A 132 0.01 -3.37 -1.63
C ALA A 132 -0.03 -4.40 -2.76
N VAL A 133 0.75 -4.12 -3.81
CA VAL A 133 0.77 -4.86 -5.07
C VAL A 133 2.18 -5.36 -5.33
N ASP A 134 2.34 -6.63 -5.68
CA ASP A 134 3.64 -7.19 -6.03
C ASP A 134 4.12 -6.76 -7.44
N SER A 135 5.31 -7.18 -7.82
CA SER A 135 5.90 -6.84 -9.12
C SER A 135 5.14 -7.40 -10.32
N GLN A 136 4.32 -8.42 -10.11
CA GLN A 136 3.48 -9.02 -11.15
C GLN A 136 2.14 -8.31 -11.28
N GLY A 137 1.81 -7.40 -10.34
CA GLY A 137 0.56 -6.67 -10.33
C GLY A 137 -0.56 -7.38 -9.55
N PHE A 138 -0.22 -8.30 -8.65
CA PHE A 138 -1.19 -8.94 -7.80
C PHE A 138 -1.34 -8.16 -6.49
N ALA A 139 -2.56 -7.71 -6.19
CA ALA A 139 -2.88 -7.02 -4.94
C ALA A 139 -3.01 -8.03 -3.80
N HIS A 140 -2.15 -7.92 -2.80
CA HIS A 140 -2.12 -8.81 -1.62
C HIS A 140 -2.89 -8.24 -0.45
N THR A 141 -2.95 -6.93 -0.34
CA THR A 141 -3.67 -6.24 0.73
C THR A 141 -4.57 -5.16 0.15
N TYR A 142 -5.65 -4.88 0.83
CA TYR A 142 -6.55 -3.81 0.47
C TYR A 142 -7.21 -3.28 1.73
N GLY A 143 -7.28 -1.97 1.88
CA GLY A 143 -7.81 -1.36 3.09
C GLY A 143 -8.54 -0.06 2.82
N LYS A 144 -9.51 0.23 3.69
CA LYS A 144 -10.27 1.48 3.75
C LYS A 144 -9.88 2.21 5.03
N GLY A 145 -9.42 3.42 4.90
CA GLY A 145 -9.06 4.31 5.99
C GLY A 145 -10.11 5.36 6.31
N GLU A 146 -9.66 6.44 6.92
CA GLU A 146 -10.42 7.62 7.24
C GLU A 146 -10.43 8.61 6.06
N LYS A 147 -10.85 9.85 6.30
CA LYS A 147 -10.95 10.89 5.26
C LYS A 147 -9.58 11.27 4.67
N ASP A 148 -8.55 11.26 5.48
CA ASP A 148 -7.21 11.78 5.16
C ASP A 148 -6.07 10.93 5.73
N THR A 149 -6.37 9.70 6.15
CA THR A 149 -5.38 8.75 6.67
C THR A 149 -5.76 7.31 6.34
N VAL A 150 -4.78 6.53 5.96
CA VAL A 150 -4.93 5.08 5.76
C VAL A 150 -3.66 4.35 6.17
N GLY A 151 -3.79 3.18 6.78
CA GLY A 151 -2.66 2.33 7.15
C GLY A 151 -2.17 1.50 5.97
N VAL A 152 -0.86 1.42 5.80
CA VAL A 152 -0.24 0.50 4.84
C VAL A 152 -0.09 -0.88 5.48
N LEU A 153 -0.69 -1.86 4.84
CA LEU A 153 -0.48 -3.27 5.16
C LEU A 153 0.64 -3.77 4.25
N GLY A 154 1.85 -3.90 4.80
CA GLY A 154 3.00 -4.41 4.06
C GLY A 154 2.91 -5.91 3.78
N ILE A 155 3.65 -6.36 2.80
CA ILE A 155 3.77 -7.79 2.43
C ILE A 155 5.24 -8.22 2.54
N ASN A 156 5.48 -9.55 2.62
CA ASN A 156 6.81 -10.11 2.86
C ASN A 156 7.70 -10.21 1.62
N GLN A 157 7.46 -9.37 0.63
CA GLN A 157 8.23 -9.28 -0.61
C GLN A 157 8.29 -7.83 -1.09
N LYS A 158 9.00 -7.54 -2.16
CA LYS A 158 9.01 -6.21 -2.77
C LYS A 158 7.63 -5.85 -3.32
N TYR A 159 7.14 -4.66 -3.03
CA TYR A 159 5.81 -4.24 -3.39
C TYR A 159 5.71 -2.75 -3.75
N THR A 160 4.64 -2.43 -4.45
CA THR A 160 4.16 -1.08 -4.71
C THR A 160 2.95 -0.81 -3.81
N VAL A 161 2.93 0.30 -3.10
CA VAL A 161 1.73 0.80 -2.43
C VAL A 161 0.99 1.74 -3.33
N ILE A 162 -0.33 1.58 -3.42
CA ILE A 162 -1.23 2.50 -4.12
C ILE A 162 -2.24 3.00 -3.10
N HIS A 163 -2.45 4.32 -3.03
CA HIS A 163 -3.49 4.93 -2.22
C HIS A 163 -4.09 6.13 -2.95
N ASN A 164 -5.30 6.55 -2.55
CA ASN A 164 -5.93 7.74 -3.11
C ASN A 164 -5.90 8.90 -2.12
N HIS A 165 -5.86 10.11 -2.68
CA HIS A 165 -6.00 11.36 -1.95
C HIS A 165 -7.34 12.02 -2.29
N PRO A 166 -8.33 12.01 -1.40
CA PRO A 166 -9.61 12.69 -1.60
C PRO A 166 -9.46 14.20 -1.87
N SER A 167 -8.44 14.82 -1.31
CA SER A 167 -8.11 16.23 -1.53
C SER A 167 -7.44 16.53 -2.88
N GLY A 168 -7.12 15.51 -3.66
CA GLY A 168 -6.54 15.64 -5.00
C GLY A 168 -5.06 15.99 -5.06
N GLY A 169 -4.35 16.01 -3.95
CA GLY A 169 -2.92 16.36 -3.88
C GLY A 169 -1.98 15.26 -4.37
N ALA A 170 -0.70 15.64 -4.57
CA ALA A 170 0.41 14.71 -4.69
C ALA A 170 0.75 14.12 -3.29
N PHE A 171 1.89 13.45 -3.17
CA PHE A 171 2.35 12.87 -1.91
C PHE A 171 2.37 13.87 -0.75
N SER A 172 1.92 13.44 0.42
CA SER A 172 2.13 14.14 1.68
C SER A 172 3.55 13.86 2.24
N GLY A 173 3.95 14.61 3.26
CA GLY A 173 5.19 14.33 3.98
C GLY A 173 5.18 12.98 4.68
N ALA A 174 4.02 12.54 5.19
CA ALA A 174 3.86 11.23 5.81
C ALA A 174 4.05 10.10 4.79
N ASP A 175 3.49 10.23 3.58
CA ASP A 175 3.68 9.25 2.50
C ASP A 175 5.15 9.09 2.14
N LEU A 176 5.86 10.21 2.02
CA LEU A 176 7.27 10.21 1.65
C LEU A 176 8.16 9.64 2.76
N ARG A 177 7.86 9.90 4.03
CA ARG A 177 8.56 9.28 5.17
C ARG A 177 8.29 7.78 5.24
N THR A 178 7.04 7.38 5.07
CA THR A 178 6.64 5.96 5.02
C THR A 178 7.35 5.25 3.85
N PHE A 179 7.37 5.87 2.67
CA PHE A 179 8.12 5.36 1.53
C PHE A 179 9.61 5.19 1.84
N ALA A 180 10.24 6.14 2.53
CA ALA A 180 11.65 6.05 2.90
C ALA A 180 11.92 4.92 3.89
N SER A 181 11.09 4.78 4.93
CA SER A 181 11.30 3.87 6.05
C SER A 181 11.04 2.39 5.69
N LEU A 182 10.11 2.11 4.78
CA LEU A 182 9.74 0.74 4.40
C LEU A 182 10.68 0.18 3.34
N LYS A 183 11.60 -0.69 3.77
CA LYS A 183 12.63 -1.28 2.89
C LYS A 183 12.04 -2.01 1.68
N ASP A 184 11.00 -2.80 1.90
CA ASP A 184 10.39 -3.65 0.87
C ASP A 184 9.36 -2.91 -0.01
N MET A 185 8.95 -1.70 0.37
CA MET A 185 8.18 -0.80 -0.48
C MET A 185 9.11 -0.20 -1.54
N VAL A 186 9.10 -0.77 -2.74
CA VAL A 186 9.94 -0.30 -3.86
C VAL A 186 9.33 0.88 -4.58
N SER A 187 8.00 1.02 -4.55
CA SER A 187 7.30 2.12 -5.20
C SER A 187 6.09 2.54 -4.36
N ALA A 188 5.75 3.81 -4.41
CA ALA A 188 4.51 4.36 -3.88
C ALA A 188 3.77 5.12 -4.97
N VAL A 189 2.44 5.01 -4.98
CA VAL A 189 1.55 5.67 -5.93
C VAL A 189 0.45 6.39 -5.14
N ALA A 190 0.36 7.71 -5.31
CA ALA A 190 -0.75 8.51 -4.82
C ALA A 190 -1.68 8.83 -6.01
N THR A 191 -2.98 8.58 -5.87
CA THR A 191 -3.94 8.77 -6.95
C THR A 191 -5.05 9.75 -6.56
N ASN A 192 -5.64 10.36 -7.56
CA ASN A 192 -6.93 11.03 -7.48
C ASN A 192 -7.77 10.66 -8.72
N LYS A 193 -8.87 11.34 -8.96
CA LYS A 193 -9.78 11.08 -10.10
C LYS A 193 -9.07 11.01 -11.46
N THR A 194 -8.08 11.85 -11.69
CA THR A 194 -7.50 12.09 -13.03
C THR A 194 -6.00 11.85 -13.10
N LYS A 195 -5.31 11.70 -11.97
CA LYS A 195 -3.85 11.64 -11.91
C LYS A 195 -3.35 10.53 -11.01
N ALA A 196 -2.22 9.97 -11.39
CA ALA A 196 -1.42 9.09 -10.56
C ALA A 196 0.00 9.66 -10.45
N TYR A 197 0.46 9.90 -9.24
CA TYR A 197 1.84 10.29 -8.92
C TYR A 197 2.58 9.07 -8.41
N ARG A 198 3.72 8.76 -9.00
CA ARG A 198 4.51 7.58 -8.65
C ARG A 198 5.92 7.95 -8.28
N ILE A 199 6.42 7.39 -7.18
CA ILE A 199 7.82 7.44 -6.78
C ILE A 199 8.35 6.02 -6.66
N THR A 200 9.55 5.76 -7.22
CA THR A 200 10.16 4.41 -7.25
C THR A 200 11.61 4.49 -6.80
N LYS A 201 12.00 3.68 -5.81
CA LYS A 201 13.39 3.57 -5.35
C LYS A 201 14.26 2.94 -6.43
N LEU A 202 15.41 3.56 -6.69
CA LEU A 202 16.49 2.95 -7.45
C LEU A 202 17.43 2.18 -6.52
N HIS A 203 18.35 1.41 -7.09
CA HIS A 203 19.33 0.62 -6.33
C HIS A 203 20.19 1.45 -5.36
N ASN A 204 20.40 2.73 -5.68
CA ASN A 204 21.19 3.68 -4.88
C ASN A 204 20.32 4.64 -4.05
N PHE A 205 19.08 4.27 -3.73
CA PHE A 205 18.18 5.11 -2.94
C PHE A 205 18.71 5.39 -1.53
N LYS A 206 18.82 6.68 -1.19
CA LYS A 206 19.38 7.19 0.07
C LYS A 206 18.27 7.50 1.07
N ALA A 207 17.71 6.46 1.71
CA ALA A 207 16.51 6.56 2.54
C ALA A 207 16.62 7.60 3.66
N LYS A 208 17.71 7.55 4.47
CA LYS A 208 17.91 8.47 5.62
C LYS A 208 18.06 9.93 5.19
N GLU A 209 18.85 10.16 4.14
CA GLU A 209 19.07 11.51 3.60
C GLU A 209 17.80 12.07 2.96
N PHE A 210 17.03 11.21 2.27
CA PHE A 210 15.74 11.56 1.70
C PHE A 210 14.76 11.97 2.79
N GLU A 211 14.59 11.16 3.84
CA GLU A 211 13.70 11.46 4.97
C GLU A 211 14.08 12.78 5.66
N LYS A 212 15.39 13.00 5.95
CA LYS A 212 15.89 14.26 6.49
C LYS A 212 15.57 15.44 5.57
N ALA A 213 15.68 15.26 4.25
CA ALA A 213 15.37 16.30 3.29
C ALA A 213 13.88 16.59 3.20
N VAL A 214 13.02 15.58 3.31
CA VAL A 214 11.55 15.75 3.42
C VAL A 214 11.21 16.62 4.62
N ASN A 215 11.78 16.29 5.80
CA ASN A 215 11.52 17.03 7.05
C ASN A 215 11.97 18.50 7.00
N ASN A 216 12.97 18.82 6.17
CA ASN A 216 13.52 20.17 6.03
C ASN A 216 13.07 20.91 4.76
N ALA A 217 12.22 20.31 3.94
CA ALA A 217 11.76 20.92 2.70
C ALA A 217 10.92 22.16 2.95
N LYS A 218 11.20 23.24 2.19
CA LYS A 218 10.45 24.50 2.26
C LYS A 218 9.57 24.65 1.02
N THR A 219 8.39 25.23 1.20
CA THR A 219 7.50 25.53 0.08
C THR A 219 8.05 26.67 -0.76
N SER A 220 7.88 26.56 -2.07
CA SER A 220 8.28 27.59 -3.04
C SER A 220 7.07 28.35 -3.62
N SER A 221 5.85 27.90 -3.35
CA SER A 221 4.63 28.56 -3.81
C SER A 221 3.47 28.28 -2.84
N SER A 222 2.35 28.98 -3.01
CA SER A 222 1.10 28.73 -2.30
C SER A 222 0.39 27.44 -2.77
N ASP A 223 0.72 26.96 -3.97
CA ASP A 223 0.21 25.70 -4.51
C ASP A 223 1.05 24.52 -4.00
N TYR A 224 0.48 23.78 -3.06
CA TYR A 224 1.13 22.63 -2.44
C TYR A 224 1.55 21.58 -3.49
N SER A 225 0.63 21.18 -4.37
CA SER A 225 0.89 20.12 -5.34
C SER A 225 2.02 20.48 -6.30
N LYS A 226 2.07 21.73 -6.77
CA LYS A 226 3.18 22.22 -7.60
C LYS A 226 4.51 22.27 -6.84
N SER A 227 4.46 22.64 -5.56
CA SER A 227 5.67 22.67 -4.72
C SER A 227 6.23 21.27 -4.50
N VAL A 228 5.39 20.28 -4.22
CA VAL A 228 5.77 18.86 -4.06
C VAL A 228 6.33 18.32 -5.37
N ASP A 229 5.63 18.53 -6.50
CA ASP A 229 6.08 18.08 -7.81
C ASP A 229 7.46 18.65 -8.15
N LYS A 230 7.65 19.96 -8.00
CA LYS A 230 8.94 20.62 -8.23
C LYS A 230 10.04 20.08 -7.31
N TRP A 231 9.73 19.86 -6.04
CA TRP A 231 10.68 19.35 -5.08
C TRP A 231 11.11 17.92 -5.41
N LEU A 232 10.16 17.03 -5.73
CA LEU A 232 10.42 15.65 -6.09
C LEU A 232 11.25 15.55 -7.37
N LYS A 233 10.88 16.29 -8.43
CA LYS A 233 11.66 16.32 -9.69
C LYS A 233 13.11 16.76 -9.48
N ARG A 234 13.32 17.84 -8.73
CA ARG A 234 14.65 18.40 -8.47
C ARG A 234 15.56 17.46 -7.68
N ASN A 235 15.00 16.67 -6.78
CA ASN A 235 15.76 15.84 -5.84
C ASN A 235 15.91 14.37 -6.28
N ALA A 236 15.30 13.96 -7.38
CA ALA A 236 15.28 12.58 -7.84
C ALA A 236 16.68 11.97 -8.01
N LYS A 237 17.54 12.63 -8.79
CA LYS A 237 18.94 12.19 -9.01
C LYS A 237 19.74 12.17 -7.71
N LYS A 238 19.56 13.17 -6.85
CA LYS A 238 20.31 13.31 -5.58
C LYS A 238 20.07 12.15 -4.64
N PHE A 239 18.84 11.71 -4.52
CA PHE A 239 18.44 10.67 -3.57
C PHE A 239 18.22 9.30 -4.21
N GLY A 240 18.36 9.16 -5.53
CA GLY A 240 18.28 7.87 -6.22
C GLY A 240 16.87 7.31 -6.32
N TYR A 241 15.92 8.09 -6.81
CA TYR A 241 14.58 7.62 -7.13
C TYR A 241 14.10 8.13 -8.49
N LEU A 242 13.10 7.47 -9.06
CA LEU A 242 12.31 7.97 -10.18
C LEU A 242 11.04 8.64 -9.64
N TYR A 243 10.61 9.70 -10.29
CA TYR A 243 9.33 10.35 -10.01
C TYR A 243 8.59 10.62 -11.32
N GLU A 244 7.37 10.14 -11.38
CA GLU A 244 6.52 10.21 -12.56
C GLU A 244 5.10 10.64 -12.15
N TYR A 245 4.35 11.26 -13.09
CA TYR A 245 2.90 11.44 -12.95
C TYR A 245 2.23 11.29 -14.31
N ARG A 246 1.01 10.79 -14.29
CA ARG A 246 0.16 10.60 -15.47
C ARG A 246 -1.25 11.12 -15.19
#